data_24a7d97cdc694357314fde75e00d59da
#
_entry.id   24a7d97cdc694357314fde75e00d59da
#
_cell.length_a   1.000
_cell.length_b   1.000
_cell.length_c   1.000
_cell.angle_alpha   90.00
_cell.angle_beta   90.00
_cell.angle_gamma   90.00
#
_symmetry.space_group_name_H-M   'P 1'
#
loop_
_entity.id
_entity.type
_entity.pdbx_description
1 polymer ?
#
loop_
_entity_poly.entity_id
_entity_poly.type
_entity_poly.pdbx_seq_one_letter_code
_entity_poly.pdbx_strand_id
1 'polypeptide(L)'
;LHQNFDVVLIDEAHRFRTEDTATYAKLAQITRGKKVILVTATPYNNSPKDLLAQIKLFQTPRQSTIPNLPDLESFFGNLEGKLRGLDRRDDKQEYLAITTENSKKIRDKVLKYLMVRRTRKEIQEYYGDDLKKQKMSFPTVADPKPILYELDENENKVFFETIETIVKDFKYARYTPFLYKKGDIG
;
A
#
# COMPACT_ATOMS: atom_id res chain seq x y z
N LEU A 1 22.80 20.87 -5.97
CA LEU A 1 23.55 19.64 -6.25
C LEU A 1 23.11 19.08 -7.61
N HIS A 2 23.72 19.58 -8.72
CA HIS A 2 23.56 18.98 -10.04
C HIS A 2 24.55 17.82 -10.17
N GLN A 3 24.25 16.69 -9.53
CA GLN A 3 24.94 15.47 -9.86
C GLN A 3 24.31 14.86 -11.10
N ASN A 4 25.09 14.69 -12.16
CA ASN A 4 24.69 13.98 -13.37
C ASN A 4 24.66 12.48 -13.06
N PHE A 5 23.47 11.94 -12.84
CA PHE A 5 23.24 10.50 -12.74
C PHE A 5 22.12 10.10 -13.71
N ASP A 6 22.21 8.92 -14.27
CA ASP A 6 21.27 8.40 -15.27
C ASP A 6 20.24 7.44 -14.67
N VAL A 7 20.55 6.88 -13.51
CA VAL A 7 19.75 5.85 -12.84
C VAL A 7 19.45 6.28 -11.41
N VAL A 8 18.21 6.14 -11.00
CA VAL A 8 17.75 6.34 -9.62
C VAL A 8 17.20 5.03 -9.09
N LEU A 9 17.80 4.51 -8.02
CA LEU A 9 17.29 3.36 -7.29
C LEU A 9 16.64 3.85 -6.01
N ILE A 10 15.38 3.43 -5.78
CA ILE A 10 14.58 3.85 -4.63
C ILE A 10 14.21 2.61 -3.85
N ASP A 11 14.79 2.45 -2.67
CA ASP A 11 14.42 1.39 -1.73
C ASP A 11 13.20 1.81 -0.89
N GLU A 12 12.42 0.82 -0.46
CA GLU A 12 11.16 1.01 0.26
C GLU A 12 10.19 1.95 -0.47
N ALA A 13 10.07 1.77 -1.78
CA ALA A 13 9.30 2.65 -2.67
C ALA A 13 7.83 2.79 -2.29
N HIS A 14 7.27 1.86 -1.49
CA HIS A 14 5.92 1.97 -0.95
C HIS A 14 5.70 3.22 -0.08
N ARG A 15 6.75 3.89 0.38
CA ARG A 15 6.68 5.16 1.11
C ARG A 15 6.23 6.32 0.22
N PHE A 16 6.34 6.17 -1.11
CA PHE A 16 5.97 7.19 -2.11
C PHE A 16 4.65 6.88 -2.80
N ARG A 17 3.69 6.32 -2.09
CA ARG A 17 2.35 5.97 -2.58
C ARG A 17 1.37 7.15 -2.60
N THR A 18 1.72 8.28 -1.99
CA THR A 18 0.84 9.46 -1.88
C THR A 18 1.45 10.62 -2.64
N GLU A 19 0.81 11.03 -3.75
CA GLU A 19 1.31 12.08 -4.64
C GLU A 19 1.31 13.48 -3.99
N ASP A 20 0.39 13.74 -3.05
CA ASP A 20 0.16 15.05 -2.42
C ASP A 20 1.21 15.43 -1.37
N THR A 21 2.31 14.67 -1.26
CA THR A 21 3.36 14.97 -0.29
C THR A 21 4.51 15.77 -0.90
N ALA A 22 5.08 16.70 -0.13
CA ALA A 22 6.25 17.47 -0.56
C ALA A 22 7.44 16.55 -0.91
N THR A 23 7.58 15.43 -0.21
CA THR A 23 8.64 14.44 -0.46
C THR A 23 8.44 13.75 -1.81
N TYR A 24 7.20 13.37 -2.16
CA TYR A 24 6.89 12.81 -3.47
C TYR A 24 7.18 13.82 -4.59
N ALA A 25 6.76 15.08 -4.43
CA ALA A 25 6.99 16.11 -5.43
C ALA A 25 8.50 16.33 -5.71
N LYS A 26 9.34 16.35 -4.66
CA LYS A 26 10.79 16.42 -4.80
C LYS A 26 11.36 15.19 -5.52
N LEU A 27 10.89 14.00 -5.17
CA LEU A 27 11.34 12.76 -5.80
C LEU A 27 10.95 12.73 -7.29
N ALA A 28 9.73 13.12 -7.63
CA ALA A 28 9.27 13.19 -9.02
C ALA A 28 10.11 14.17 -9.87
N GLN A 29 10.61 15.26 -9.28
CA GLN A 29 11.56 16.16 -9.97
C GLN A 29 12.91 15.47 -10.20
N ILE A 30 13.43 14.73 -9.23
CA ILE A 30 14.71 14.02 -9.31
C ILE A 30 14.65 12.91 -10.38
N THR A 31 13.55 12.18 -10.45
CA THR A 31 13.38 11.03 -11.35
C THR A 31 13.07 11.41 -12.79
N ARG A 32 12.70 12.67 -13.05
CA ARG A 32 12.33 13.13 -14.39
C ARG A 32 13.45 12.90 -15.39
N GLY A 33 13.14 12.14 -16.47
CA GLY A 33 14.10 11.82 -17.54
C GLY A 33 15.19 10.83 -17.15
N LYS A 34 15.05 10.17 -15.99
CA LYS A 34 16.01 9.17 -15.49
C LYS A 34 15.45 7.77 -15.65
N LYS A 35 16.34 6.77 -15.65
CA LYS A 35 15.95 5.37 -15.45
C LYS A 35 15.69 5.15 -13.96
N VAL A 36 14.51 4.65 -13.62
CA VAL A 36 14.10 4.49 -12.22
C VAL A 36 13.90 3.02 -11.90
N ILE A 37 14.46 2.57 -10.80
CA ILE A 37 14.29 1.23 -10.24
C ILE A 37 13.66 1.39 -8.86
N LEU A 38 12.46 0.87 -8.69
CA LEU A 38 11.76 0.85 -7.41
C LEU A 38 11.92 -0.52 -6.76
N VAL A 39 12.37 -0.56 -5.52
CA VAL A 39 12.47 -1.77 -4.72
C VAL A 39 11.45 -1.69 -3.59
N THR A 40 10.60 -2.69 -3.46
CA THR A 40 9.60 -2.75 -2.40
C THR A 40 9.09 -4.17 -2.19
N ALA A 41 8.83 -4.55 -0.96
CA ALA A 41 8.18 -5.82 -0.63
C ALA A 41 6.66 -5.78 -0.89
N THR A 42 6.04 -4.59 -0.85
CA THR A 42 4.59 -4.39 -0.92
C THR A 42 4.23 -3.28 -1.91
N PRO A 43 4.34 -3.53 -3.23
CA PRO A 43 4.09 -2.51 -4.26
C PRO A 43 2.62 -2.06 -4.28
N TYR A 44 1.70 -2.94 -3.91
CA TYR A 44 0.26 -2.71 -3.88
C TYR A 44 -0.30 -3.11 -2.51
N ASN A 45 -0.81 -2.18 -1.74
CA ASN A 45 -1.23 -2.42 -0.38
C ASN A 45 -2.70 -2.03 -0.12
N ASN A 46 -3.11 -0.80 -0.41
CA ASN A 46 -4.43 -0.31 0.00
C ASN A 46 -5.34 0.04 -1.18
N SER A 47 -4.85 0.76 -2.17
CA SER A 47 -5.67 1.20 -3.29
C SER A 47 -4.92 1.13 -4.63
N PRO A 48 -5.65 1.04 -5.76
CA PRO A 48 -5.06 1.18 -7.08
C PRO A 48 -4.26 2.48 -7.28
N LYS A 49 -4.68 3.57 -6.64
CA LYS A 49 -3.97 4.88 -6.69
C LYS A 49 -2.57 4.82 -6.09
N ASP A 50 -2.39 4.05 -5.02
CA ASP A 50 -1.08 3.90 -4.37
C ASP A 50 -0.04 3.34 -5.35
N LEU A 51 -0.45 2.40 -6.18
CA LEU A 51 0.41 1.83 -7.20
C LEU A 51 0.64 2.79 -8.36
N LEU A 52 -0.42 3.49 -8.82
CA LEU A 52 -0.32 4.49 -9.87
C LEU A 52 0.69 5.58 -9.50
N ALA A 53 0.66 6.09 -8.26
CA ALA A 53 1.61 7.07 -7.76
C ALA A 53 3.06 6.60 -7.93
N GLN A 54 3.37 5.36 -7.55
CA GLN A 54 4.71 4.80 -7.73
C GLN A 54 5.08 4.67 -9.21
N ILE A 55 4.16 4.23 -10.07
CA ILE A 55 4.40 4.08 -11.51
C ILE A 55 4.65 5.44 -12.18
N LYS A 56 3.98 6.51 -11.76
CA LYS A 56 4.19 7.87 -12.26
C LYS A 56 5.60 8.41 -12.07
N LEU A 57 6.40 7.82 -11.19
CA LEU A 57 7.81 8.20 -11.02
C LEU A 57 8.68 7.84 -12.24
N PHE A 58 8.22 6.91 -13.10
CA PHE A 58 8.98 6.44 -14.27
C PHE A 58 8.14 6.21 -15.54
N GLN A 59 6.82 6.38 -15.48
CA GLN A 59 5.91 6.31 -16.62
C GLN A 59 5.15 7.61 -16.79
N THR A 60 4.96 8.04 -18.03
CA THR A 60 4.06 9.15 -18.34
C THR A 60 2.61 8.64 -18.28
N PRO A 61 1.75 9.18 -17.41
CA PRO A 61 0.45 8.56 -17.10
C PRO A 61 -0.48 8.38 -18.30
N ARG A 62 -0.46 9.32 -19.26
CA ARG A 62 -1.30 9.29 -20.47
C ARG A 62 -0.57 8.86 -21.73
N GLN A 63 0.70 8.51 -21.61
CA GLN A 63 1.56 8.02 -22.70
C GLN A 63 2.46 6.92 -22.18
N SER A 64 1.84 5.90 -21.57
CA SER A 64 2.57 4.77 -20.98
C SER A 64 3.21 3.91 -22.08
N THR A 65 4.38 3.36 -21.77
CA THR A 65 5.07 2.40 -22.64
C THR A 65 4.57 0.96 -22.45
N ILE A 66 3.58 0.74 -21.58
CA ILE A 66 3.02 -0.59 -21.33
C ILE A 66 2.18 -1.02 -22.56
N PRO A 67 2.41 -2.21 -23.13
CA PRO A 67 1.68 -2.70 -24.28
C PRO A 67 0.16 -2.68 -24.06
N ASN A 68 -0.57 -2.10 -25.01
CA ASN A 68 -2.04 -2.00 -24.99
C ASN A 68 -2.63 -1.24 -23.78
N LEU A 69 -1.82 -0.41 -23.11
CA LEU A 69 -2.25 0.40 -21.98
C LEU A 69 -1.62 1.80 -22.00
N PRO A 70 -1.94 2.64 -22.99
CA PRO A 70 -1.35 3.97 -23.12
C PRO A 70 -1.80 4.94 -22.02
N ASP A 71 -3.03 4.80 -21.50
CA ASP A 71 -3.61 5.68 -20.48
C ASP A 71 -3.78 4.96 -19.15
N LEU A 72 -2.80 5.15 -18.28
CA LEU A 72 -2.80 4.62 -16.92
C LEU A 72 -3.81 5.34 -16.02
N GLU A 73 -4.00 6.65 -16.20
CA GLU A 73 -4.93 7.41 -15.36
C GLU A 73 -6.37 6.91 -15.54
N SER A 74 -6.80 6.75 -16.79
CA SER A 74 -8.13 6.19 -17.09
C SER A 74 -8.26 4.75 -16.59
N PHE A 75 -7.24 3.93 -16.75
CA PHE A 75 -7.26 2.54 -16.29
C PHE A 75 -7.42 2.46 -14.78
N PHE A 76 -6.57 3.14 -14.02
CA PHE A 76 -6.60 3.12 -12.56
C PHE A 76 -7.83 3.85 -12.00
N GLY A 77 -8.27 4.94 -12.65
CA GLY A 77 -9.50 5.65 -12.33
C GLY A 77 -10.75 4.76 -12.43
N ASN A 78 -10.83 3.92 -13.46
CA ASN A 78 -11.92 2.95 -13.63
C ASN A 78 -11.90 1.86 -12.53
N LEU A 79 -10.71 1.43 -12.09
CA LEU A 79 -10.60 0.47 -10.98
C LEU A 79 -11.06 1.08 -9.65
N GLU A 80 -10.68 2.32 -9.38
CA GLU A 80 -11.14 3.08 -8.21
C GLU A 80 -12.64 3.35 -8.25
N GLY A 81 -13.17 3.72 -9.43
CA GLY A 81 -14.59 3.97 -9.62
C GLY A 81 -15.48 2.80 -9.20
N LYS A 82 -15.02 1.57 -9.42
CA LYS A 82 -15.74 0.36 -9.00
C LYS A 82 -15.83 0.17 -7.49
N LEU A 83 -14.91 0.74 -6.74
CA LEU A 83 -14.87 0.68 -5.27
C LEU A 83 -15.58 1.87 -4.63
N ARG A 84 -15.94 2.88 -5.43
CA ARG A 84 -16.59 4.08 -4.92
C ARG A 84 -17.98 3.76 -4.41
N GLY A 85 -18.28 4.15 -3.18
CA GLY A 85 -19.56 3.96 -2.54
C GLY A 85 -19.73 2.62 -1.82
N LEU A 86 -18.75 1.71 -1.89
CA LEU A 86 -18.74 0.47 -1.13
C LEU A 86 -18.05 0.66 0.22
N ASP A 87 -18.73 0.26 1.28
CA ASP A 87 -18.13 0.18 2.61
C ASP A 87 -17.44 -1.19 2.81
N ARG A 88 -16.25 -1.18 3.39
CA ARG A 88 -15.47 -2.42 3.64
C ARG A 88 -16.14 -3.37 4.64
N ARG A 89 -17.01 -2.85 5.52
CA ARG A 89 -17.66 -3.64 6.56
C ARG A 89 -19.03 -4.10 6.11
N ASP A 90 -19.83 -3.17 5.56
CA ASP A 90 -21.22 -3.41 5.18
C ASP A 90 -21.30 -4.19 3.85
N ASP A 91 -20.45 -3.86 2.86
CA ASP A 91 -20.43 -4.49 1.53
C ASP A 91 -19.26 -5.50 1.37
N LYS A 92 -18.86 -6.16 2.43
CA LYS A 92 -17.62 -6.97 2.51
C LYS A 92 -17.45 -7.94 1.36
N GLN A 93 -18.49 -8.66 0.96
CA GLN A 93 -18.40 -9.67 -0.10
C GLN A 93 -18.14 -9.03 -1.47
N GLU A 94 -18.92 -7.99 -1.80
CA GLU A 94 -18.78 -7.26 -3.05
C GLU A 94 -17.45 -6.52 -3.11
N TYR A 95 -17.06 -5.85 -2.04
CA TYR A 95 -15.77 -5.20 -1.92
C TYR A 95 -14.60 -6.17 -2.17
N LEU A 96 -14.62 -7.36 -1.59
CA LEU A 96 -13.59 -8.39 -1.79
C LEU A 96 -13.59 -8.92 -3.23
N ALA A 97 -14.75 -9.15 -3.83
CA ALA A 97 -14.87 -9.60 -5.21
C ALA A 97 -14.26 -8.59 -6.18
N ILE A 98 -14.61 -7.31 -6.06
CA ILE A 98 -14.09 -6.23 -6.90
C ILE A 98 -12.58 -6.03 -6.67
N THR A 99 -12.13 -6.06 -5.43
CA THR A 99 -10.69 -5.92 -5.10
C THR A 99 -9.89 -7.07 -5.72
N THR A 100 -10.42 -8.29 -5.69
CA THR A 100 -9.78 -9.46 -6.31
C THR A 100 -9.71 -9.32 -7.82
N GLU A 101 -10.80 -8.90 -8.47
CA GLU A 101 -10.83 -8.64 -9.91
C GLU A 101 -9.84 -7.52 -10.30
N ASN A 102 -9.83 -6.42 -9.55
CA ASN A 102 -8.92 -5.30 -9.76
C ASN A 102 -7.46 -5.75 -9.64
N SER A 103 -7.12 -6.53 -8.61
CA SER A 103 -5.78 -7.07 -8.39
C SER A 103 -5.33 -7.97 -9.55
N LYS A 104 -6.24 -8.80 -10.09
CA LYS A 104 -5.95 -9.60 -11.28
C LYS A 104 -5.66 -8.72 -12.49
N LYS A 105 -6.50 -7.70 -12.75
CA LYS A 105 -6.31 -6.76 -13.87
C LYS A 105 -4.99 -5.99 -13.77
N ILE A 106 -4.65 -5.50 -12.58
CA ILE A 106 -3.39 -4.82 -12.32
C ILE A 106 -2.20 -5.75 -12.60
N ARG A 107 -2.23 -6.97 -12.07
CA ARG A 107 -1.18 -7.95 -12.29
C ARG A 107 -0.99 -8.26 -13.78
N ASP A 108 -2.06 -8.58 -14.47
CA ASP A 108 -2.00 -9.09 -15.84
C ASP A 108 -1.71 -7.98 -16.87
N LYS A 109 -2.18 -6.75 -16.64
CA LYS A 109 -2.04 -5.63 -17.59
C LYS A 109 -0.90 -4.66 -17.26
N VAL A 110 -0.44 -4.60 -16.01
CA VAL A 110 0.56 -3.62 -15.57
C VAL A 110 1.80 -4.30 -15.03
N LEU A 111 1.67 -5.03 -13.90
CA LEU A 111 2.82 -5.56 -13.19
C LEU A 111 3.59 -6.61 -13.97
N LYS A 112 2.93 -7.37 -14.81
CA LYS A 112 3.58 -8.34 -15.72
C LYS A 112 4.68 -7.71 -16.57
N TYR A 113 4.55 -6.45 -16.93
CA TYR A 113 5.49 -5.73 -17.79
C TYR A 113 6.50 -4.88 -17.04
N LEU A 114 6.17 -4.47 -15.81
CA LEU A 114 6.96 -3.51 -15.05
C LEU A 114 7.72 -4.13 -13.89
N MET A 115 7.29 -5.31 -13.41
CA MET A 115 7.79 -5.85 -12.15
C MET A 115 8.49 -7.19 -12.32
N VAL A 116 9.66 -7.31 -11.71
CA VAL A 116 10.31 -8.58 -11.46
C VAL A 116 10.01 -8.99 -10.03
N ARG A 117 9.28 -10.08 -9.87
CA ARG A 117 8.94 -10.65 -8.56
C ARG A 117 9.71 -11.94 -8.33
N ARG A 118 10.14 -12.16 -7.09
CA ARG A 118 10.68 -13.44 -6.62
C ARG A 118 9.98 -13.80 -5.32
N THR A 119 9.27 -14.92 -5.31
CA THR A 119 8.67 -15.47 -4.10
C THR A 119 9.63 -16.47 -3.45
N ARG A 120 9.47 -16.70 -2.14
CA ARG A 120 10.26 -17.75 -1.45
C ARG A 120 10.08 -19.13 -2.12
N LYS A 121 8.87 -19.43 -2.59
CA LYS A 121 8.58 -20.68 -3.29
C LYS A 121 9.38 -20.80 -4.60
N GLU A 122 9.37 -19.75 -5.42
CA GLU A 122 10.16 -19.71 -6.66
C GLU A 122 11.67 -19.83 -6.38
N ILE A 123 12.16 -19.14 -5.33
CA ILE A 123 13.57 -19.23 -4.94
C ILE A 123 13.91 -20.67 -4.51
N GLN A 124 13.05 -21.34 -3.74
CA GLN A 124 13.24 -22.73 -3.34
C GLN A 124 13.19 -23.68 -4.54
N GLU A 125 12.31 -23.44 -5.49
CA GLU A 125 12.14 -24.25 -6.69
C GLU A 125 13.33 -24.12 -7.65
N TYR A 126 13.77 -22.90 -7.94
CA TYR A 126 14.82 -22.65 -8.93
C TYR A 126 16.24 -22.65 -8.36
N TYR A 127 16.42 -22.31 -7.10
CA TYR A 127 17.71 -22.16 -6.43
C TYR A 127 17.86 -23.03 -5.18
N GLY A 128 17.04 -24.05 -5.02
CA GLY A 128 17.01 -24.90 -3.82
C GLY A 128 18.36 -25.60 -3.54
N ASP A 129 19.08 -26.01 -4.58
CA ASP A 129 20.37 -26.66 -4.42
C ASP A 129 21.48 -25.66 -4.00
N ASP A 130 21.42 -24.44 -4.46
CA ASP A 130 22.34 -23.39 -4.04
C ASP A 130 22.08 -22.96 -2.59
N LEU A 131 20.82 -22.90 -2.20
CA LEU A 131 20.45 -22.66 -0.79
C LEU A 131 21.00 -23.76 0.12
N LYS A 132 20.87 -25.04 -0.28
CA LYS A 132 21.44 -26.18 0.49
C LYS A 132 22.95 -26.09 0.60
N LYS A 133 23.66 -25.82 -0.50
CA LYS A 133 25.12 -25.65 -0.51
C LYS A 133 25.58 -24.54 0.42
N GLN A 134 24.82 -23.44 0.49
CA GLN A 134 25.09 -22.29 1.34
C GLN A 134 24.57 -22.47 2.77
N LYS A 135 23.95 -23.60 3.11
CA LYS A 135 23.28 -23.88 4.40
C LYS A 135 22.23 -22.83 4.76
N MET A 136 21.56 -22.28 3.76
CA MET A 136 20.51 -21.28 3.93
C MET A 136 19.12 -21.94 3.82
N SER A 137 18.20 -21.52 4.67
CA SER A 137 16.79 -21.93 4.60
C SER A 137 15.88 -20.76 4.94
N PHE A 138 14.71 -20.75 4.36
CA PHE A 138 13.68 -19.80 4.79
C PHE A 138 13.04 -20.27 6.10
N PRO A 139 12.78 -19.35 7.03
CA PRO A 139 12.07 -19.69 8.27
C PRO A 139 10.65 -20.18 7.94
N THR A 140 10.21 -21.20 8.68
CA THR A 140 8.81 -21.63 8.67
C THR A 140 7.98 -20.66 9.49
N VAL A 141 6.81 -20.31 8.96
CA VAL A 141 5.84 -19.49 9.70
C VAL A 141 4.95 -20.44 10.48
N ALA A 142 5.01 -20.38 11.80
CA ALA A 142 4.09 -21.09 12.66
C ALA A 142 2.72 -20.39 12.68
N ASP A 143 1.67 -21.13 13.01
CA ASP A 143 0.37 -20.53 13.20
C ASP A 143 0.40 -19.49 14.33
N PRO A 144 -0.32 -18.37 14.16
CA PRO A 144 -0.36 -17.34 15.18
C PRO A 144 -0.99 -17.89 16.47
N LYS A 145 -0.27 -17.74 17.58
CA LYS A 145 -0.81 -18.09 18.90
C LYS A 145 -1.32 -16.80 19.53
N PRO A 146 -2.62 -16.72 19.88
CA PRO A 146 -3.12 -15.58 20.62
C PRO A 146 -2.49 -15.57 22.01
N ILE A 147 -1.90 -14.46 22.39
CA ILE A 147 -1.47 -14.20 23.75
C ILE A 147 -2.58 -13.36 24.38
N LEU A 148 -3.38 -13.99 25.21
CA LEU A 148 -4.42 -13.30 25.95
C LEU A 148 -3.81 -12.78 27.25
N TYR A 149 -3.99 -11.49 27.47
CA TYR A 149 -3.62 -10.86 28.73
C TYR A 149 -4.90 -10.71 29.57
N GLU A 150 -4.91 -11.32 30.75
CA GLU A 150 -6.00 -11.18 31.73
C GLU A 150 -5.61 -10.06 32.70
N LEU A 151 -6.38 -8.99 32.70
CA LEU A 151 -6.22 -7.89 33.63
C LEU A 151 -6.66 -8.35 35.04
N ASP A 152 -5.89 -7.99 36.04
CA ASP A 152 -6.34 -8.15 37.42
C ASP A 152 -7.47 -7.15 37.79
N GLU A 153 -8.08 -7.26 38.98
CA GLU A 153 -9.20 -6.41 39.36
C GLU A 153 -8.85 -4.91 39.36
N ASN A 154 -7.63 -4.54 39.79
CA ASN A 154 -7.19 -3.15 39.79
C ASN A 154 -6.91 -2.64 38.38
N GLU A 155 -6.24 -3.45 37.57
CA GLU A 155 -5.97 -3.13 36.16
C GLU A 155 -7.26 -2.98 35.36
N ASN A 156 -8.24 -3.87 35.55
CA ASN A 156 -9.56 -3.78 34.96
C ASN A 156 -10.24 -2.47 35.33
N LYS A 157 -10.23 -2.10 36.62
CA LYS A 157 -10.82 -0.86 37.07
C LYS A 157 -10.18 0.35 36.40
N VAL A 158 -8.85 0.45 36.41
CA VAL A 158 -8.10 1.52 35.78
C VAL A 158 -8.35 1.57 34.26
N PHE A 159 -8.39 0.40 33.61
CA PHE A 159 -8.68 0.31 32.18
C PHE A 159 -10.07 0.86 31.83
N PHE A 160 -11.11 0.41 32.56
CA PHE A 160 -12.48 0.86 32.30
C PHE A 160 -12.68 2.34 32.65
N GLU A 161 -12.15 2.82 33.75
CA GLU A 161 -12.18 4.24 34.13
C GLU A 161 -11.49 5.12 33.08
N THR A 162 -10.36 4.65 32.56
CA THR A 162 -9.62 5.35 31.49
C THR A 162 -10.43 5.40 30.20
N ILE A 163 -11.00 4.29 29.76
CA ILE A 163 -11.86 4.21 28.57
C ILE A 163 -13.08 5.14 28.73
N GLU A 164 -13.72 5.09 29.91
CA GLU A 164 -14.87 5.91 30.20
C GLU A 164 -14.53 7.41 30.13
N THR A 165 -13.41 7.81 30.73
CA THR A 165 -12.89 9.18 30.67
C THR A 165 -12.60 9.60 29.23
N ILE A 166 -11.94 8.73 28.42
CA ILE A 166 -11.66 9.01 27.01
C ILE A 166 -12.96 9.22 26.24
N VAL A 167 -13.95 8.35 26.42
CA VAL A 167 -15.22 8.41 25.67
C VAL A 167 -16.08 9.61 26.09
N LYS A 168 -16.14 9.93 27.39
CA LYS A 168 -17.03 10.98 27.92
C LYS A 168 -16.41 12.37 27.93
N ASP A 169 -15.12 12.46 28.28
CA ASP A 169 -14.49 13.75 28.62
C ASP A 169 -13.47 14.21 27.58
N PHE A 170 -13.01 13.29 26.69
CA PHE A 170 -12.02 13.63 25.69
C PHE A 170 -12.65 14.36 24.50
N LYS A 171 -12.71 15.69 24.60
CA LYS A 171 -13.31 16.57 23.58
C LYS A 171 -12.30 17.15 22.58
N TYR A 172 -11.24 16.43 22.25
CA TYR A 172 -10.30 16.89 21.23
C TYR A 172 -10.91 16.76 19.83
N ALA A 173 -10.85 17.84 19.04
CA ALA A 173 -11.37 17.88 17.66
C ALA A 173 -10.83 16.72 16.78
N ARG A 174 -9.63 16.21 17.07
CA ARG A 174 -9.05 15.06 16.37
C ARG A 174 -9.84 13.75 16.57
N TYR A 175 -10.45 13.57 17.75
CA TYR A 175 -11.17 12.33 18.11
C TYR A 175 -12.69 12.48 18.01
N THR A 176 -13.18 13.72 18.10
CA THR A 176 -14.61 14.06 18.01
C THR A 176 -14.83 15.21 17.02
N PRO A 177 -14.45 15.06 15.74
CA PRO A 177 -14.48 16.17 14.77
C PRO A 177 -15.89 16.73 14.57
N PHE A 178 -16.93 15.93 14.72
CA PHE A 178 -18.32 16.35 14.55
C PHE A 178 -18.78 17.37 15.59
N LEU A 179 -18.20 17.38 16.81
CA LEU A 179 -18.53 18.38 17.84
C LEU A 179 -18.03 19.79 17.49
N TYR A 180 -17.09 19.88 16.54
CA TYR A 180 -16.44 21.14 16.15
C TYR A 180 -16.81 21.60 14.74
N LYS A 181 -17.69 20.87 14.06
CA LYS A 181 -18.16 21.27 12.73
C LYS A 181 -19.12 22.45 12.88
N LYS A 182 -18.77 23.60 12.29
CA LYS A 182 -19.68 24.76 12.15
C LYS A 182 -20.45 24.60 10.85
N GLY A 183 -21.76 24.50 10.93
CA GLY A 183 -22.69 24.42 9.81
C GLY A 183 -23.45 23.09 9.72
N ASP A 184 -24.69 23.17 9.22
CA ASP A 184 -25.53 22.00 9.00
C ASP A 184 -24.92 21.05 7.96
N ILE A 185 -25.03 19.75 8.24
CA ILE A 185 -24.71 18.70 7.30
C ILE A 185 -25.93 18.59 6.37
N GLY A 186 -25.92 19.30 5.22
CA GLY A 186 -26.85 19.09 4.15
C GLY A 186 -26.49 17.83 3.37
#